data_e958b1667d3cabcd6eb68c9b7abb3761
#
_entry.id   e958b1667d3cabcd6eb68c9b7abb3761
#
_cell.length_a   1.000
_cell.length_b   1.000
_cell.length_c   1.000
_cell.angle_alpha   90.00
_cell.angle_beta   90.00
_cell.angle_gamma   90.00
#
_symmetry.space_group_name_H-M   'P 1'
#
loop_
_entity.id
_entity.type
_entity.pdbx_description
1 polymer ?
#
loop_
_entity_poly.entity_id
_entity_poly.type
_entity_poly.pdbx_seq_one_letter_code
_entity_poly.pdbx_strand_id
1 'polypeptide(L)'
;MATATTVHAFEAARTAGRQPFKVKDLSLADFGRQEIRLAEHEMPGLMTLRKQYGAAKPLAGAKIMGSLHMTVQTAVLIETLTELGADVRWVSCNIFSTQDHAAAAVVVGRTETGGTAANPKGTPVFAWKGETLPEYWWCTVEALLWPDGSGPSLIVDDGGDATLFVHKGKEYEA
;
A
#
# COMPACT_ATOMS: atom_id res chain seq x y z
N MET A 1 -19.28 24.84 -3.14
CA MET A 1 -19.02 23.53 -3.76
C MET A 1 -18.94 22.52 -2.62
N ALA A 2 -19.81 21.51 -2.60
CA ALA A 2 -19.78 20.47 -1.58
C ALA A 2 -18.49 19.67 -1.76
N THR A 3 -17.62 19.65 -0.75
CA THR A 3 -16.48 18.74 -0.69
C THR A 3 -17.03 17.33 -0.62
N ALA A 4 -16.91 16.58 -1.71
CA ALA A 4 -17.19 15.15 -1.67
C ALA A 4 -16.32 14.52 -0.59
N THR A 5 -16.93 14.01 0.47
CA THR A 5 -16.23 13.28 1.51
C THR A 5 -15.71 11.99 0.86
N THR A 6 -14.41 11.95 0.59
CA THR A 6 -13.79 10.75 0.01
C THR A 6 -13.88 9.63 1.04
N VAL A 7 -14.58 8.55 0.69
CA VAL A 7 -14.70 7.36 1.54
C VAL A 7 -13.32 6.74 1.69
N HIS A 8 -12.93 6.37 2.91
CA HIS A 8 -11.62 5.75 3.17
C HIS A 8 -11.52 4.39 2.44
N ALA A 9 -10.34 4.06 1.89
CA ALA A 9 -10.11 2.85 1.10
C ALA A 9 -10.58 1.55 1.81
N PHE A 10 -10.42 1.47 3.14
CA PHE A 10 -10.86 0.31 3.91
C PHE A 10 -12.38 0.20 4.02
N GLU A 11 -13.09 1.31 4.13
CA GLU A 11 -14.56 1.32 4.14
C GLU A 11 -15.11 0.96 2.75
N ALA A 12 -14.52 1.50 1.70
CA ALA A 12 -14.87 1.16 0.33
C ALA A 12 -14.69 -0.34 0.06
N ALA A 13 -13.58 -0.94 0.51
CA ALA A 13 -13.34 -2.37 0.38
C ALA A 13 -14.39 -3.20 1.13
N ARG A 14 -14.68 -2.87 2.39
CA ARG A 14 -15.72 -3.59 3.19
C ARG A 14 -17.10 -3.48 2.56
N THR A 15 -17.48 -2.31 2.04
CA THR A 15 -18.75 -2.10 1.34
C THR A 15 -18.84 -2.95 0.08
N ALA A 16 -17.74 -3.15 -0.62
CA ALA A 16 -17.62 -4.03 -1.78
C ALA A 16 -17.50 -5.53 -1.43
N GLY A 17 -17.58 -5.90 -0.14
CA GLY A 17 -17.41 -7.28 0.32
C GLY A 17 -15.98 -7.81 0.19
N ARG A 18 -14.98 -6.93 0.10
CA ARG A 18 -13.58 -7.29 -0.09
C ARG A 18 -12.75 -7.07 1.19
N GLN A 19 -11.62 -7.75 1.26
CA GLN A 19 -10.64 -7.54 2.33
C GLN A 19 -10.03 -6.13 2.19
N PRO A 20 -10.03 -5.31 3.25
CA PRO A 20 -9.44 -3.98 3.20
C PRO A 20 -7.90 -4.01 3.20
N PHE A 21 -7.32 -5.01 3.83
CA PHE A 21 -5.87 -5.29 3.94
C PHE A 21 -5.68 -6.70 4.50
N LYS A 22 -4.45 -7.22 4.41
CA LYS A 22 -4.04 -8.46 5.08
C LYS A 22 -2.56 -8.38 5.45
N VAL A 23 -2.28 -8.33 6.76
CA VAL A 23 -0.92 -8.31 7.33
C VAL A 23 -0.85 -9.31 8.49
N LYS A 24 0.35 -9.58 8.97
CA LYS A 24 0.58 -10.61 10.02
C LYS A 24 -0.09 -10.26 11.34
N ASP A 25 0.22 -9.07 11.87
CA ASP A 25 -0.22 -8.64 13.20
C ASP A 25 -0.17 -7.11 13.31
N LEU A 26 -1.31 -6.48 13.52
CA LEU A 26 -1.40 -5.02 13.68
C LEU A 26 -0.79 -4.51 15.01
N SER A 27 -0.59 -5.36 16.00
CA SER A 27 0.05 -4.97 17.27
C SER A 27 1.52 -4.54 17.10
N LEU A 28 2.14 -4.91 15.98
CA LEU A 28 3.51 -4.51 15.63
C LEU A 28 3.62 -3.06 15.10
N ALA A 29 2.51 -2.38 14.91
CA ALA A 29 2.47 -1.08 14.23
C ALA A 29 3.28 0.01 14.94
N ASP A 30 3.26 0.06 16.27
CA ASP A 30 3.99 1.08 17.04
C ASP A 30 5.51 0.92 16.86
N PHE A 31 6.01 -0.31 16.93
CA PHE A 31 7.40 -0.60 16.62
C PHE A 31 7.75 -0.25 15.16
N GLY A 32 6.91 -0.68 14.22
CA GLY A 32 7.08 -0.35 12.80
C GLY A 32 7.10 1.16 12.55
N ARG A 33 6.29 1.94 13.28
CA ARG A 33 6.26 3.40 13.16
C ARG A 33 7.59 4.04 13.60
N GLN A 34 8.22 3.52 14.65
CA GLN A 34 9.52 4.00 15.10
C GLN A 34 10.61 3.72 14.05
N GLU A 35 10.64 2.50 13.50
CA GLU A 35 11.58 2.11 12.46
C GLU A 35 11.39 2.92 11.17
N ILE A 36 10.16 3.19 10.74
CA ILE A 36 9.87 4.04 9.58
C ILE A 36 10.39 5.47 9.81
N ARG A 37 10.25 6.03 11.01
CA ARG A 37 10.79 7.35 11.35
C ARG A 37 12.32 7.39 11.25
N LEU A 38 13.01 6.32 11.63
CA LEU A 38 14.46 6.22 11.42
C LEU A 38 14.80 6.17 9.92
N ALA A 39 14.08 5.35 9.15
CA ALA A 39 14.28 5.24 7.71
C ALA A 39 14.03 6.58 6.96
N GLU A 40 13.10 7.43 7.43
CA GLU A 40 12.88 8.76 6.86
C GLU A 40 14.13 9.64 6.88
N HIS A 41 15.00 9.50 7.89
CA HIS A 41 16.27 10.23 7.96
C HIS A 41 17.30 9.73 6.93
N GLU A 42 17.20 8.47 6.54
CA GLU A 42 18.06 7.85 5.53
C GLU A 42 17.59 8.12 4.09
N MET A 43 16.38 8.67 3.93
CA MET A 43 15.72 8.86 2.63
C MET A 43 15.39 10.34 2.34
N PRO A 44 16.38 11.25 2.39
CA PRO A 44 16.15 12.70 2.27
C PRO A 44 15.51 13.11 0.94
N GLY A 45 15.70 12.32 -0.12
CA GLY A 45 15.07 12.56 -1.42
C GLY A 45 13.55 12.47 -1.35
N LEU A 46 13.01 11.39 -0.78
CA LEU A 46 11.56 11.21 -0.62
C LEU A 46 10.98 12.24 0.36
N MET A 47 11.68 12.55 1.46
CA MET A 47 11.25 13.56 2.41
C MET A 47 11.22 14.97 1.79
N THR A 48 12.16 15.26 0.89
CA THR A 48 12.15 16.51 0.11
C THR A 48 10.94 16.58 -0.82
N LEU A 49 10.61 15.49 -1.52
CA LEU A 49 9.41 15.42 -2.36
C LEU A 49 8.12 15.65 -1.57
N ARG A 50 7.97 15.03 -0.39
CA ARG A 50 6.83 15.30 0.50
C ARG A 50 6.72 16.79 0.85
N LYS A 51 7.84 17.40 1.24
CA LYS A 51 7.89 18.82 1.63
C LYS A 51 7.55 19.75 0.47
N GLN A 52 8.06 19.48 -0.73
CA GLN A 52 7.89 20.35 -1.90
C GLN A 52 6.53 20.21 -2.56
N TYR A 53 6.02 18.98 -2.65
CA TYR A 53 4.86 18.67 -3.49
C TYR A 53 3.64 18.15 -2.72
N GLY A 54 3.75 17.85 -1.43
CA GLY A 54 2.65 17.30 -0.64
C GLY A 54 1.39 18.18 -0.65
N ALA A 55 1.56 19.50 -0.61
CA ALA A 55 0.43 20.42 -0.68
C ALA A 55 -0.23 20.46 -2.08
N ALA A 56 0.57 20.32 -3.15
CA ALA A 56 0.09 20.36 -4.54
C ALA A 56 -0.57 19.06 -5.00
N LYS A 57 -0.26 17.94 -4.33
CA LYS A 57 -0.79 16.60 -4.62
C LYS A 57 -0.71 16.20 -6.10
N PRO A 58 0.49 16.20 -6.70
CA PRO A 58 0.66 15.97 -8.14
C PRO A 58 0.21 14.58 -8.60
N LEU A 59 0.05 13.62 -7.68
CA LEU A 59 -0.43 12.27 -7.97
C LEU A 59 -1.94 12.09 -7.68
N ALA A 60 -2.69 13.19 -7.47
CA ALA A 60 -4.12 13.11 -7.26
C ALA A 60 -4.82 12.39 -8.42
N GLY A 61 -5.61 11.35 -8.11
CA GLY A 61 -6.29 10.52 -9.11
C GLY A 61 -5.45 9.36 -9.67
N ALA A 62 -4.16 9.28 -9.37
CA ALA A 62 -3.36 8.10 -9.72
C ALA A 62 -3.69 6.92 -8.80
N LYS A 63 -4.01 5.77 -9.39
CA LYS A 63 -4.14 4.48 -8.72
C LYS A 63 -2.85 3.71 -8.91
N ILE A 64 -2.09 3.52 -7.83
CA ILE A 64 -0.75 2.89 -7.88
C ILE A 64 -0.78 1.55 -7.14
N MET A 65 -0.50 0.49 -7.88
CA MET A 65 -0.22 -0.82 -7.30
C MET A 65 1.29 -1.01 -7.17
N GLY A 66 1.77 -1.33 -5.97
CA GLY A 66 3.16 -1.68 -5.74
C GLY A 66 3.34 -3.17 -5.45
N SER A 67 4.30 -3.78 -6.14
CA SER A 67 4.81 -5.13 -5.92
C SER A 67 6.30 -5.03 -5.67
N LEU A 68 6.66 -4.69 -4.45
CA LEU A 68 8.04 -4.46 -4.00
C LEU A 68 8.17 -4.87 -2.54
N HIS A 69 9.36 -5.32 -2.14
CA HIS A 69 9.66 -5.74 -0.76
C HIS A 69 9.03 -4.83 0.29
N MET A 70 8.19 -5.36 1.17
CA MET A 70 7.49 -4.57 2.18
C MET A 70 8.39 -4.30 3.38
N THR A 71 9.35 -3.39 3.22
CA THR A 71 10.34 -2.97 4.23
C THR A 71 10.00 -1.60 4.82
N VAL A 72 10.74 -1.17 5.84
CA VAL A 72 10.58 0.17 6.42
C VAL A 72 10.89 1.27 5.40
N GLN A 73 11.87 1.06 4.49
CA GLN A 73 12.17 2.00 3.41
C GLN A 73 11.02 2.08 2.40
N THR A 74 10.43 0.93 2.06
CA THR A 74 9.26 0.89 1.18
C THR A 74 8.05 1.55 1.85
N ALA A 75 7.90 1.45 3.16
CA ALA A 75 6.87 2.19 3.89
C ALA A 75 7.03 3.72 3.72
N VAL A 76 8.26 4.24 3.75
CA VAL A 76 8.54 5.66 3.45
C VAL A 76 8.11 6.02 2.02
N LEU A 77 8.35 5.14 1.04
CA LEU A 77 7.89 5.33 -0.34
C LEU A 77 6.36 5.36 -0.42
N ILE A 78 5.68 4.36 0.15
CA ILE A 78 4.21 4.27 0.15
C ILE A 78 3.59 5.54 0.76
N GLU A 79 4.08 5.96 1.91
CA GLU A 79 3.59 7.16 2.59
C GLU A 79 3.92 8.44 1.81
N THR A 80 4.99 8.45 1.04
CA THR A 80 5.30 9.57 0.12
C THR A 80 4.30 9.61 -1.02
N LEU A 81 4.01 8.48 -1.67
CA LEU A 81 3.04 8.42 -2.76
C LEU A 81 1.64 8.86 -2.31
N THR A 82 1.21 8.42 -1.12
CA THR A 82 -0.08 8.84 -0.55
C THR A 82 -0.10 10.32 -0.16
N GLU A 83 0.98 10.86 0.40
CA GLU A 83 1.12 12.28 0.68
C GLU A 83 1.04 13.14 -0.58
N LEU A 84 1.59 12.64 -1.68
CA LEU A 84 1.51 13.28 -3.00
C LEU A 84 0.13 13.09 -3.68
N GLY A 85 -0.80 12.39 -3.05
CA GLY A 85 -2.20 12.29 -3.46
C GLY A 85 -2.59 11.01 -4.18
N ALA A 86 -1.70 10.03 -4.33
CA ALA A 86 -2.03 8.76 -4.96
C ALA A 86 -2.95 7.88 -4.08
N ASP A 87 -3.80 7.10 -4.71
CA ASP A 87 -4.49 5.95 -4.12
C ASP A 87 -3.60 4.71 -4.32
N VAL A 88 -3.08 4.16 -3.22
CA VAL A 88 -2.03 3.14 -3.25
C VAL A 88 -2.53 1.82 -2.66
N ARG A 89 -2.16 0.72 -3.30
CA ARG A 89 -2.30 -0.66 -2.78
C ARG A 89 -0.97 -1.37 -2.92
N TRP A 90 -0.59 -2.20 -1.95
CA TRP A 90 0.76 -2.75 -1.90
C TRP A 90 0.81 -4.24 -1.56
N VAL A 91 1.72 -4.94 -2.21
CA VAL A 91 2.13 -6.33 -1.91
C VAL A 91 3.65 -6.43 -1.85
N SER A 92 4.16 -7.52 -1.29
CA SER A 92 5.58 -7.86 -1.42
C SER A 92 5.82 -8.61 -2.72
N CYS A 93 6.97 -8.39 -3.36
CA CYS A 93 7.43 -9.16 -4.52
C CYS A 93 8.16 -10.46 -4.14
N ASN A 94 8.16 -10.82 -2.85
CA ASN A 94 8.82 -12.04 -2.36
C ASN A 94 8.19 -12.49 -1.03
N ILE A 95 7.93 -13.79 -0.91
CA ILE A 95 7.25 -14.40 0.25
C ILE A 95 8.00 -14.30 1.59
N PHE A 96 9.30 -13.94 1.59
CA PHE A 96 10.11 -13.83 2.80
C PHE A 96 10.61 -12.42 3.12
N SER A 97 10.41 -11.45 2.23
CA SER A 97 11.02 -10.13 2.34
C SER A 97 10.17 -9.10 3.09
N THR A 98 8.98 -9.45 3.51
CA THR A 98 8.15 -8.55 4.32
C THR A 98 8.72 -8.38 5.72
N GLN A 99 8.83 -7.12 6.17
CA GLN A 99 8.99 -6.76 7.56
C GLN A 99 7.58 -6.53 8.14
N ASP A 100 7.08 -7.48 8.94
CA ASP A 100 5.69 -7.49 9.41
C ASP A 100 5.31 -6.23 10.19
N HIS A 101 6.25 -5.64 10.93
CA HIS A 101 6.06 -4.38 11.65
C HIS A 101 5.91 -3.18 10.70
N ALA A 102 6.63 -3.16 9.57
CA ALA A 102 6.48 -2.12 8.55
C ALA A 102 5.10 -2.21 7.88
N ALA A 103 4.68 -3.42 7.49
CA ALA A 103 3.35 -3.66 6.93
C ALA A 103 2.24 -3.22 7.89
N ALA A 104 2.35 -3.59 9.16
CA ALA A 104 1.40 -3.20 10.21
C ALA A 104 1.32 -1.67 10.36
N ALA A 105 2.46 -0.98 10.42
CA ALA A 105 2.51 0.47 10.58
C ALA A 105 1.89 1.22 9.39
N VAL A 106 2.12 0.74 8.16
CA VAL A 106 1.51 1.33 6.95
C VAL A 106 -0.01 1.16 6.96
N VAL A 107 -0.52 -0.01 7.37
CA VAL A 107 -1.97 -0.27 7.47
C VAL A 107 -2.60 0.56 8.58
N VAL A 108 -1.99 0.64 9.77
CA VAL A 108 -2.49 1.50 10.85
C VAL A 108 -2.49 2.96 10.42
N GLY A 109 -1.47 3.38 9.69
CA GLY A 109 -1.32 4.73 9.20
C GLY A 109 -0.42 5.61 10.05
N ARG A 110 -0.17 6.81 9.56
CA ARG A 110 0.62 7.83 10.25
C ARG A 110 -0.15 8.39 11.44
N THR A 111 0.57 8.96 12.40
CA THR A 111 -0.04 9.57 13.61
C THR A 111 -1.10 10.61 13.24
N GLU A 112 -0.87 11.39 12.19
CA GLU A 112 -1.74 12.45 11.72
C GLU A 112 -3.08 11.92 11.16
N THR A 113 -3.13 10.66 10.71
CA THR A 113 -4.38 10.04 10.27
C THR A 113 -5.30 9.64 11.42
N GLY A 114 -4.77 9.56 12.64
CA GLY A 114 -5.49 9.11 13.83
C GLY A 114 -5.86 7.63 13.78
N GLY A 115 -5.15 6.83 12.99
CA GLY A 115 -5.33 5.37 12.91
C GLY A 115 -4.79 4.68 14.17
N THR A 116 -5.40 3.56 14.53
CA THR A 116 -4.97 2.67 15.60
C THR A 116 -5.06 1.22 15.13
N ALA A 117 -4.46 0.28 15.84
CA ALA A 117 -4.58 -1.14 15.52
C ALA A 117 -6.06 -1.62 15.52
N ALA A 118 -6.91 -1.03 16.38
CA ALA A 118 -8.34 -1.34 16.42
C ALA A 118 -9.15 -0.64 15.32
N ASN A 119 -8.66 0.50 14.82
CA ASN A 119 -9.31 1.28 13.77
C ASN A 119 -8.25 1.84 12.80
N PRO A 120 -7.67 0.99 11.94
CA PRO A 120 -6.62 1.40 11.03
C PRO A 120 -7.13 2.37 9.96
N LYS A 121 -6.28 3.34 9.59
CA LYS A 121 -6.59 4.43 8.65
C LYS A 121 -5.44 4.73 7.69
N GLY A 122 -4.61 3.74 7.43
CA GLY A 122 -3.48 3.87 6.52
C GLY A 122 -3.78 3.34 5.11
N THR A 123 -2.78 2.75 4.51
CA THR A 123 -2.81 2.26 3.13
C THR A 123 -3.09 0.76 3.09
N PRO A 124 -3.89 0.26 2.12
CA PRO A 124 -4.07 -1.17 1.89
C PRO A 124 -2.74 -1.88 1.60
N VAL A 125 -2.36 -2.83 2.47
CA VAL A 125 -1.20 -3.71 2.28
C VAL A 125 -1.68 -5.16 2.41
N PHE A 126 -1.22 -6.00 1.49
CA PHE A 126 -1.46 -7.45 1.49
C PHE A 126 -0.09 -8.13 1.47
N ALA A 127 0.54 -8.25 2.63
CA ALA A 127 1.87 -8.82 2.75
C ALA A 127 2.17 -9.27 4.19
N TRP A 128 2.82 -10.43 4.33
CA TRP A 128 3.43 -10.89 5.59
C TRP A 128 4.62 -11.80 5.31
N LYS A 129 5.52 -11.92 6.23
CA LYS A 129 6.66 -12.82 6.08
C LYS A 129 6.23 -14.27 6.20
N GLY A 130 6.57 -15.07 5.19
CA GLY A 130 6.28 -16.51 5.15
C GLY A 130 4.93 -16.83 4.51
N GLU A 131 4.48 -16.03 3.56
CA GLU A 131 3.37 -16.37 2.66
C GLU A 131 3.65 -17.70 1.95
N THR A 132 2.61 -18.49 1.77
CA THR A 132 2.62 -19.59 0.79
C THR A 132 2.46 -19.03 -0.63
N LEU A 133 2.83 -19.80 -1.66
CA LEU A 133 2.64 -19.36 -3.05
C LEU A 133 1.17 -19.03 -3.39
N PRO A 134 0.17 -19.81 -2.97
CA PRO A 134 -1.23 -19.41 -3.18
C PRO A 134 -1.60 -18.09 -2.50
N GLU A 135 -1.11 -17.84 -1.28
CA GLU A 135 -1.34 -16.57 -0.58
C GLU A 135 -0.66 -15.39 -1.28
N TYR A 136 0.57 -15.56 -1.75
CA TYR A 136 1.29 -14.57 -2.53
C TYR A 136 0.51 -14.13 -3.78
N TRP A 137 0.00 -15.09 -4.57
CA TRP A 137 -0.80 -14.76 -5.75
C TRP A 137 -2.15 -14.16 -5.39
N TRP A 138 -2.77 -14.61 -4.29
CA TRP A 138 -3.98 -13.97 -3.78
C TRP A 138 -3.73 -12.51 -3.38
N CYS A 139 -2.62 -12.21 -2.69
CA CYS A 139 -2.22 -10.84 -2.36
C CYS A 139 -2.07 -9.98 -3.61
N THR A 140 -1.41 -10.51 -4.64
CA THR A 140 -1.21 -9.81 -5.92
C THR A 140 -2.56 -9.46 -6.58
N VAL A 141 -3.50 -10.41 -6.63
CA VAL A 141 -4.87 -10.17 -7.14
C VAL A 141 -5.58 -9.10 -6.33
N GLU A 142 -5.53 -9.19 -4.98
CA GLU A 142 -6.18 -8.21 -4.11
C GLU A 142 -5.64 -6.79 -4.32
N ALA A 143 -4.33 -6.64 -4.55
CA ALA A 143 -3.75 -5.32 -4.80
C ALA A 143 -4.02 -4.77 -6.21
N LEU A 144 -4.23 -5.63 -7.20
CA LEU A 144 -4.57 -5.23 -8.57
C LEU A 144 -6.04 -4.77 -8.72
N LEU A 145 -6.91 -5.12 -7.78
CA LEU A 145 -8.35 -4.84 -7.88
C LEU A 145 -8.78 -3.79 -6.86
N TRP A 146 -9.23 -2.63 -7.34
CA TRP A 146 -9.86 -1.61 -6.51
C TRP A 146 -11.30 -1.98 -6.14
N PRO A 147 -11.85 -1.42 -5.04
CA PRO A 147 -13.21 -1.71 -4.61
C PRO A 147 -14.30 -1.35 -5.63
N ASP A 148 -14.02 -0.40 -6.51
CA ASP A 148 -14.90 0.02 -7.61
C ASP A 148 -14.82 -0.88 -8.86
N GLY A 149 -14.08 -1.98 -8.79
CA GLY A 149 -13.87 -2.92 -9.90
C GLY A 149 -12.82 -2.47 -10.92
N SER A 150 -12.19 -1.31 -10.72
CA SER A 150 -11.10 -0.86 -11.59
C SER A 150 -9.75 -1.47 -11.20
N GLY A 151 -8.77 -1.32 -12.07
CA GLY A 151 -7.37 -1.64 -11.82
C GLY A 151 -6.50 -0.42 -11.54
N PRO A 152 -5.17 -0.62 -11.37
CA PRO A 152 -4.21 0.46 -11.24
C PRO A 152 -4.02 1.21 -12.57
N SER A 153 -3.66 2.49 -12.46
CA SER A 153 -3.15 3.28 -13.60
C SER A 153 -1.63 3.17 -13.75
N LEU A 154 -0.94 2.81 -12.66
CA LEU A 154 0.50 2.64 -12.60
C LEU A 154 0.86 1.43 -11.74
N ILE A 155 1.90 0.70 -12.13
CA ILE A 155 2.46 -0.43 -11.39
C ILE A 155 3.93 -0.13 -11.07
N VAL A 156 4.32 -0.30 -9.81
CA VAL A 156 5.71 -0.32 -9.37
C VAL A 156 6.04 -1.77 -9.03
N ASP A 157 6.83 -2.42 -9.87
CA ASP A 157 7.05 -3.87 -9.80
C ASP A 157 8.54 -4.20 -9.85
N ASP A 158 9.07 -4.81 -8.81
CA ASP A 158 10.49 -5.18 -8.71
C ASP A 158 10.78 -6.60 -9.26
N GLY A 159 9.91 -7.56 -8.95
CA GLY A 159 10.09 -8.95 -9.40
C GLY A 159 9.55 -9.23 -10.80
N GLY A 160 8.67 -8.37 -11.32
CA GLY A 160 7.98 -8.57 -12.59
C GLY A 160 6.75 -9.47 -12.51
N ASP A 161 6.41 -10.03 -11.35
CA ASP A 161 5.31 -10.98 -11.18
C ASP A 161 3.93 -10.32 -11.37
N ALA A 162 3.73 -9.11 -10.86
CA ALA A 162 2.48 -8.37 -11.07
C ALA A 162 2.31 -8.00 -12.56
N THR A 163 3.38 -7.59 -13.21
CA THR A 163 3.42 -7.30 -14.65
C THR A 163 3.12 -8.55 -15.47
N LEU A 164 3.77 -9.68 -15.14
CA LEU A 164 3.51 -10.97 -15.77
C LEU A 164 2.04 -11.38 -15.62
N PHE A 165 1.47 -11.19 -14.41
CA PHE A 165 0.07 -11.54 -14.15
C PHE A 165 -0.89 -10.76 -15.05
N VAL A 166 -0.67 -9.45 -15.23
CA VAL A 166 -1.49 -8.60 -16.12
C VAL A 166 -1.37 -9.05 -17.58
N HIS A 167 -0.15 -9.35 -18.04
CA HIS A 167 0.05 -9.86 -19.40
C HIS A 167 -0.64 -11.21 -19.63
N LYS A 168 -0.55 -12.14 -18.67
CA LYS A 168 -1.24 -13.43 -18.74
C LYS A 168 -2.76 -13.27 -18.71
N GLY A 169 -3.29 -12.37 -17.87
CA GLY A 169 -4.71 -12.04 -17.88
C GLY A 169 -5.20 -11.62 -19.26
N LYS A 170 -4.45 -10.75 -19.94
CA LYS A 170 -4.77 -10.29 -21.29
C LYS A 170 -4.76 -11.43 -22.34
N GLU A 171 -3.84 -12.40 -22.21
CA GLU A 171 -3.82 -13.59 -23.08
C GLU A 171 -5.08 -14.45 -22.89
N TYR A 172 -5.61 -14.55 -21.67
CA TYR A 172 -6.82 -15.33 -21.36
C TYR A 172 -8.14 -14.63 -21.72
N GLU A 173 -8.13 -13.31 -21.94
CA GLU A 173 -9.29 -12.55 -22.42
C GLU A 173 -9.47 -12.61 -23.94
N ALA A 174 -8.47 -13.04 -24.69
CA ALA A 174 -8.47 -13.11 -26.15
C ALA A 174 -8.98 -14.46 -26.67
#